data_0ef69bd6b23520c8f506d78a27482f16
#
_entry.id   0ef69bd6b23520c8f506d78a27482f16
#
_cell.length_a   1.000
_cell.length_b   1.000
_cell.length_c   1.000
_cell.angle_alpha   90.00
_cell.angle_beta   90.00
_cell.angle_gamma   90.00
#
_symmetry.space_group_name_H-M   'P 1'
#
loop_
_entity.id
_entity.type
_entity.pdbx_description
1 polymer ?
#
loop_
_entity_poly.entity_id
_entity_poly.type
_entity_poly.pdbx_seq_one_letter_code
_entity_poly.pdbx_strand_id
1 'polypeptide(L)'
;MTCKIVRKSGREATLREEWHDMADGSRMLLLKYPLLERTGLVKHCFTTRCGGVSEGVFSSMNLSFTRGDDRKAVETNFRRLAGALDVDYEKFVFTDQTHTVNVRKVTAEDAGGGLTRERGYTDVDGLITDVPGIVLSTFYADCVPLYFVDPVHRAIGMSHSGWRGTVARMGEVTLRAMEREYGTKPGDVICAIGPSICQDCYEVGEDVAEAFREAFPGHEEEILQKKSPQRAENAENGRNERQGERGQQDEREQRVEGRMQEKNAESGQKYQLDLWKANEIVLLRAGVLPEHLAVTDICTCCNPKILFSHRASHGKRGNLGGFLCLI
;
A
#
# COMPACT_ATOMS: atom_id res chain seq x y z
N MET A 1 10.09 15.02 19.18
CA MET A 1 9.42 15.73 18.06
C MET A 1 8.02 15.19 17.95
N THR A 2 6.99 16.01 18.05
CA THR A 2 5.60 15.60 17.79
C THR A 2 5.44 15.43 16.29
N CYS A 3 5.41 14.20 15.81
CA CYS A 3 5.12 13.87 14.41
C CYS A 3 3.62 14.10 14.16
N LYS A 4 3.25 15.28 13.69
CA LYS A 4 1.87 15.58 13.31
C LYS A 4 1.62 15.09 11.89
N ILE A 5 0.60 14.25 11.71
CA ILE A 5 0.15 13.79 10.39
C ILE A 5 -0.58 14.92 9.67
N VAL A 6 -0.16 15.20 8.43
CA VAL A 6 -0.87 16.10 7.52
C VAL A 6 -1.98 15.32 6.85
N ARG A 7 -3.23 15.68 7.14
CA ARG A 7 -4.45 15.12 6.54
C ARG A 7 -4.93 15.96 5.37
N LYS A 8 -5.52 15.34 4.38
CA LYS A 8 -6.07 16.05 3.21
C LYS A 8 -7.39 16.72 3.59
N SER A 9 -7.48 18.02 3.32
CA SER A 9 -8.71 18.80 3.52
C SER A 9 -9.84 18.28 2.64
N GLY A 10 -11.09 18.37 3.14
CA GLY A 10 -12.29 17.97 2.41
C GLY A 10 -12.55 16.46 2.41
N ARG A 11 -11.74 15.64 3.09
CA ARG A 11 -11.99 14.21 3.30
C ARG A 11 -12.29 13.91 4.76
N GLU A 12 -13.14 12.92 5.01
CA GLU A 12 -13.41 12.42 6.34
C GLU A 12 -12.14 11.77 6.94
N ALA A 13 -11.93 11.98 8.23
CA ALA A 13 -10.84 11.34 8.97
C ALA A 13 -11.23 9.89 9.31
N THR A 14 -10.93 8.96 8.42
CA THR A 14 -11.32 7.54 8.55
C THR A 14 -10.32 6.71 9.33
N LEU A 15 -9.13 7.24 9.61
CA LEU A 15 -8.04 6.57 10.34
C LEU A 15 -7.80 7.24 11.69
N ARG A 16 -7.63 6.42 12.73
CA ARG A 16 -7.11 6.87 14.03
C ARG A 16 -5.64 6.51 14.20
N GLU A 17 -4.94 7.29 15.01
CA GLU A 17 -3.57 7.07 15.45
C GLU A 17 -3.57 6.22 16.71
N GLU A 18 -2.73 5.18 16.76
CA GLU A 18 -2.53 4.35 17.94
C GLU A 18 -1.04 4.27 18.26
N TRP A 19 -0.67 4.75 19.46
CA TRP A 19 0.72 4.80 19.90
C TRP A 19 1.02 3.66 20.87
N HIS A 20 2.13 2.95 20.61
CA HIS A 20 2.64 1.88 21.45
C HIS A 20 4.03 2.24 22.00
N ASP A 21 4.21 2.15 23.31
CA ASP A 21 5.50 2.37 23.92
C ASP A 21 6.35 1.10 23.80
N MET A 22 7.58 1.24 23.29
CA MET A 22 8.52 0.14 23.11
C MET A 22 9.46 0.02 24.33
N ALA A 23 10.01 -1.16 24.57
CA ALA A 23 10.89 -1.44 25.71
C ALA A 23 12.16 -0.58 25.77
N ASP A 24 12.61 -0.06 24.63
CA ASP A 24 13.77 0.85 24.52
C ASP A 24 13.41 2.34 24.67
N GLY A 25 12.16 2.64 25.06
CA GLY A 25 11.66 4.01 25.22
C GLY A 25 11.25 4.70 23.91
N SER A 26 11.43 4.04 22.76
CA SER A 26 10.87 4.55 21.49
C SER A 26 9.36 4.32 21.44
N ARG A 27 8.67 5.01 20.51
CA ARG A 27 7.23 4.87 20.34
C ARG A 27 6.90 4.48 18.92
N MET A 28 6.08 3.43 18.76
CA MET A 28 5.53 3.00 17.48
C MET A 28 4.17 3.67 17.24
N LEU A 29 3.98 4.18 16.04
CA LEU A 29 2.70 4.71 15.58
C LEU A 29 2.09 3.77 14.55
N LEU A 30 0.91 3.26 14.83
CA LEU A 30 0.07 2.49 13.92
C LEU A 30 -1.18 3.29 13.53
N LEU A 31 -1.64 3.12 12.31
CA LEU A 31 -2.88 3.70 11.80
C LEU A 31 -3.93 2.60 11.73
N LYS A 32 -5.11 2.87 12.29
CA LYS A 32 -6.22 1.91 12.44
C LYS A 32 -7.50 2.45 11.82
N TYR A 33 -8.32 1.58 11.24
CA TYR A 33 -9.65 1.93 10.75
C TYR A 33 -10.72 1.58 11.78
N PRO A 34 -11.37 2.57 12.43
CA PRO A 34 -12.50 2.30 13.33
C PRO A 34 -13.63 1.48 12.65
N LEU A 35 -13.79 1.63 11.32
CA LEU A 35 -14.76 0.86 10.55
C LEU A 35 -14.46 -0.64 10.59
N LEU A 36 -13.20 -1.06 10.42
CA LEU A 36 -12.81 -2.47 10.51
C LEU A 36 -12.85 -2.97 11.95
N GLU A 37 -12.48 -2.15 12.94
CA GLU A 37 -12.51 -2.50 14.36
C GLU A 37 -13.93 -2.81 14.84
N ARG A 38 -14.94 -2.07 14.35
CA ARG A 38 -16.35 -2.30 14.70
C ARG A 38 -16.88 -3.68 14.34
N THR A 39 -16.23 -4.39 13.42
CA THR A 39 -16.60 -5.78 13.13
C THR A 39 -16.35 -6.73 14.32
N GLY A 40 -15.39 -6.40 15.18
CA GLY A 40 -14.95 -7.28 16.28
C GLY A 40 -14.26 -8.57 15.82
N LEU A 41 -13.92 -8.67 14.52
CA LEU A 41 -13.42 -9.91 13.90
C LEU A 41 -11.94 -9.86 13.57
N VAL A 42 -11.32 -8.66 13.59
CA VAL A 42 -9.97 -8.51 13.03
C VAL A 42 -9.05 -7.68 13.91
N LYS A 43 -7.77 -8.05 13.91
CA LYS A 43 -6.64 -7.17 14.23
C LYS A 43 -6.07 -6.65 12.92
N HIS A 44 -5.82 -5.36 12.82
CA HIS A 44 -5.27 -4.76 11.61
C HIS A 44 -4.45 -3.52 11.91
N CYS A 45 -3.60 -3.13 11.00
CA CYS A 45 -3.00 -1.80 10.98
C CYS A 45 -2.44 -1.44 9.61
N PHE A 46 -2.16 -0.15 9.43
CA PHE A 46 -1.16 0.35 8.50
C PHE A 46 -0.02 0.94 9.31
N THR A 47 1.24 0.55 9.02
CA THR A 47 2.40 1.01 9.79
C THR A 47 2.83 2.41 9.37
N THR A 48 3.55 3.08 10.26
CA THR A 48 4.34 4.25 9.94
C THR A 48 5.84 3.90 9.98
N ARG A 49 6.70 4.88 9.73
CA ARG A 49 8.15 4.69 9.89
C ARG A 49 8.65 4.96 11.31
N CYS A 50 7.75 5.09 12.29
CA CYS A 50 8.06 5.35 13.69
C CYS A 50 8.15 4.07 14.51
N GLY A 51 9.11 3.98 15.43
CA GLY A 51 9.21 2.92 16.44
C GLY A 51 9.99 1.67 16.05
N GLY A 52 10.68 1.71 14.91
CA GLY A 52 11.61 0.65 14.49
C GLY A 52 13.05 0.91 14.92
N VAL A 53 13.95 0.04 14.47
CA VAL A 53 15.40 0.06 14.75
C VAL A 53 16.27 0.25 13.51
N SER A 54 15.68 0.33 12.32
CA SER A 54 16.42 0.60 11.09
C SER A 54 16.99 2.01 11.08
N GLU A 55 18.12 2.21 10.37
CA GLU A 55 18.87 3.47 10.35
C GLU A 55 18.90 4.11 8.96
N GLY A 56 19.48 5.30 8.86
CA GLY A 56 19.67 6.02 7.62
C GLY A 56 18.38 6.26 6.84
N VAL A 57 18.35 5.92 5.57
CA VAL A 57 17.18 6.09 4.69
C VAL A 57 16.01 5.19 5.09
N PHE A 58 16.26 4.12 5.84
CA PHE A 58 15.30 3.14 6.34
C PHE A 58 14.71 3.50 7.70
N SER A 59 15.19 4.59 8.33
CA SER A 59 14.79 4.99 9.69
C SER A 59 13.30 5.30 9.77
N SER A 60 12.63 4.63 10.70
CA SER A 60 13.13 3.60 11.61
C SER A 60 12.43 2.24 11.45
N MET A 61 11.19 2.20 10.97
CA MET A 61 10.32 1.03 10.89
C MET A 61 10.22 0.50 9.45
N ASN A 62 11.38 0.18 8.84
CA ASN A 62 11.36 -0.47 7.53
C ASN A 62 10.96 -1.95 7.67
N LEU A 63 10.07 -2.40 6.78
CA LEU A 63 9.53 -3.76 6.74
C LEU A 63 9.91 -4.50 5.44
N SER A 64 10.97 -4.06 4.77
CA SER A 64 11.43 -4.70 3.53
C SER A 64 12.80 -5.35 3.70
N PHE A 65 12.88 -6.63 3.35
CA PHE A 65 14.14 -7.39 3.29
C PHE A 65 14.93 -7.16 1.99
N THR A 66 14.33 -6.53 0.98
CA THR A 66 14.90 -6.44 -0.38
C THR A 66 15.40 -5.05 -0.75
N ARG A 67 15.35 -4.08 0.17
CA ARG A 67 15.76 -2.68 -0.10
C ARG A 67 17.18 -2.34 0.36
N GLY A 68 17.94 -3.33 0.87
CA GLY A 68 19.32 -3.14 1.29
C GLY A 68 19.50 -2.68 2.74
N ASP A 69 18.49 -2.84 3.58
CA ASP A 69 18.57 -2.65 5.03
C ASP A 69 19.19 -3.87 5.73
N ASP A 70 19.65 -3.69 6.97
CA ASP A 70 20.11 -4.80 7.81
C ASP A 70 18.95 -5.77 8.10
N ARG A 71 19.16 -7.04 7.74
CA ARG A 71 18.16 -8.09 7.93
C ARG A 71 17.69 -8.21 9.38
N LYS A 72 18.62 -8.09 10.36
CA LYS A 72 18.29 -8.18 11.79
C LYS A 72 17.44 -7.00 12.27
N ALA A 73 17.68 -5.82 11.71
CA ALA A 73 16.85 -4.64 11.99
C ALA A 73 15.42 -4.85 11.48
N VAL A 74 15.24 -5.35 10.25
CA VAL A 74 13.92 -5.66 9.69
C VAL A 74 13.22 -6.74 10.51
N GLU A 75 13.90 -7.84 10.88
CA GLU A 75 13.34 -8.89 11.76
C GLU A 75 12.90 -8.32 13.12
N THR A 76 13.70 -7.43 13.72
CA THR A 76 13.36 -6.74 14.98
C THR A 76 12.10 -5.87 14.81
N ASN A 77 11.98 -5.16 13.67
CA ASN A 77 10.81 -4.37 13.37
C ASN A 77 9.53 -5.23 13.29
N PHE A 78 9.60 -6.40 12.64
CA PHE A 78 8.47 -7.34 12.61
C PHE A 78 8.13 -7.91 13.99
N ARG A 79 9.12 -8.20 14.87
CA ARG A 79 8.85 -8.65 16.24
C ARG A 79 8.16 -7.56 17.06
N ARG A 80 8.58 -6.30 16.94
CA ARG A 80 7.92 -5.15 17.56
C ARG A 80 6.47 -5.02 17.08
N LEU A 81 6.26 -5.14 15.79
CA LEU A 81 4.92 -5.09 15.19
C LEU A 81 4.02 -6.22 15.68
N ALA A 82 4.54 -7.46 15.73
CA ALA A 82 3.81 -8.62 16.24
C ALA A 82 3.34 -8.39 17.69
N GLY A 83 4.23 -7.87 18.55
CA GLY A 83 3.88 -7.50 19.92
C GLY A 83 2.83 -6.38 20.01
N ALA A 84 2.96 -5.32 19.20
CA ALA A 84 2.01 -4.20 19.18
C ALA A 84 0.61 -4.59 18.66
N LEU A 85 0.53 -5.55 17.72
CA LEU A 85 -0.73 -6.11 17.22
C LEU A 85 -1.26 -7.26 18.08
N ASP A 86 -0.48 -7.75 19.03
CA ASP A 86 -0.79 -8.96 19.79
C ASP A 86 -1.14 -10.13 18.85
N VAL A 87 -0.22 -10.43 17.92
CA VAL A 87 -0.28 -11.55 16.98
C VAL A 87 1.00 -12.39 17.04
N ASP A 88 0.89 -13.65 16.62
CA ASP A 88 2.04 -14.56 16.57
C ASP A 88 2.97 -14.17 15.40
N TYR A 89 4.27 -13.97 15.71
CA TYR A 89 5.32 -13.67 14.73
C TYR A 89 5.46 -14.74 13.64
N GLU A 90 5.18 -16.00 13.95
CA GLU A 90 5.26 -17.13 13.00
C GLU A 90 4.04 -17.21 12.05
N LYS A 91 3.05 -16.32 12.20
CA LYS A 91 1.79 -16.35 11.44
C LYS A 91 1.69 -15.32 10.32
N PHE A 92 2.72 -14.49 10.14
CA PHE A 92 2.76 -13.56 9.01
C PHE A 92 2.89 -14.32 7.68
N VAL A 93 2.12 -13.89 6.68
CA VAL A 93 2.17 -14.42 5.31
C VAL A 93 2.28 -13.23 4.34
N PHE A 94 3.36 -13.18 3.57
CA PHE A 94 3.70 -12.07 2.70
C PHE A 94 3.21 -12.29 1.27
N THR A 95 2.71 -11.24 0.65
CA THR A 95 2.59 -11.16 -0.81
C THR A 95 3.96 -11.21 -1.50
N ASP A 96 3.97 -11.51 -2.79
CA ASP A 96 5.12 -11.30 -3.69
C ASP A 96 4.70 -10.32 -4.78
N GLN A 97 4.71 -9.03 -4.42
CA GLN A 97 4.11 -7.97 -5.21
C GLN A 97 4.91 -7.64 -6.46
N THR A 98 4.30 -7.85 -7.60
CA THR A 98 4.85 -7.60 -8.93
C THR A 98 3.95 -6.70 -9.78
N HIS A 99 2.97 -6.05 -9.14
CA HIS A 99 1.96 -5.16 -9.75
C HIS A 99 1.00 -5.89 -10.70
N THR A 100 0.66 -7.14 -10.38
CA THR A 100 -0.37 -7.93 -11.05
C THR A 100 -1.72 -7.84 -10.33
N VAL A 101 -2.66 -8.72 -10.69
CA VAL A 101 -3.95 -8.90 -9.99
C VAL A 101 -4.13 -10.34 -9.51
N ASN A 102 -3.04 -11.05 -9.30
CA ASN A 102 -3.09 -12.40 -8.79
C ASN A 102 -3.45 -12.40 -7.29
N VAL A 103 -4.53 -13.06 -6.94
CA VAL A 103 -5.00 -13.24 -5.56
C VAL A 103 -4.89 -14.71 -5.18
N ARG A 104 -4.22 -14.97 -4.03
CA ARG A 104 -4.00 -16.31 -3.49
C ARG A 104 -4.82 -16.52 -2.22
N LYS A 105 -5.53 -17.64 -2.13
CA LYS A 105 -6.02 -18.19 -0.86
C LYS A 105 -4.84 -18.76 -0.08
N VAL A 106 -4.68 -18.33 1.16
CA VAL A 106 -3.66 -18.82 2.10
C VAL A 106 -4.31 -19.57 3.26
N THR A 107 -3.61 -20.57 3.76
CA THR A 107 -4.05 -21.49 4.81
C THR A 107 -3.06 -21.50 5.97
N ALA A 108 -3.31 -22.32 7.00
CA ALA A 108 -2.36 -22.50 8.10
C ALA A 108 -0.97 -23.01 7.63
N GLU A 109 -0.92 -23.72 6.49
CA GLU A 109 0.33 -24.23 5.91
C GLU A 109 1.21 -23.10 5.33
N ASP A 110 0.63 -21.96 4.99
CA ASP A 110 1.38 -20.80 4.48
C ASP A 110 2.00 -19.94 5.59
N ALA A 111 1.71 -20.23 6.88
CA ALA A 111 2.22 -19.46 8.02
C ALA A 111 3.74 -19.29 7.98
N GLY A 112 4.24 -18.10 8.24
CA GLY A 112 5.66 -17.71 8.19
C GLY A 112 6.20 -17.42 6.79
N GLY A 113 5.41 -17.66 5.74
CA GLY A 113 5.84 -17.50 4.34
C GLY A 113 6.27 -16.08 4.00
N GLY A 114 7.56 -15.89 3.72
CA GLY A 114 8.21 -14.59 3.45
C GLY A 114 8.88 -13.94 4.65
N LEU A 115 8.56 -14.33 5.89
CA LEU A 115 9.19 -13.82 7.10
C LEU A 115 10.14 -14.85 7.75
N THR A 116 9.63 -15.97 8.20
CA THR A 116 10.40 -17.00 8.94
C THR A 116 10.79 -18.18 8.06
N ARG A 117 10.15 -18.30 6.90
CA ARG A 117 10.49 -19.28 5.84
C ARG A 117 10.26 -18.70 4.46
N GLU A 118 10.77 -19.35 3.43
CA GLU A 118 10.51 -18.98 2.05
C GLU A 118 9.03 -19.12 1.70
N ARG A 119 8.56 -18.24 0.82
CA ARG A 119 7.22 -18.36 0.22
C ARG A 119 7.21 -19.52 -0.79
N GLY A 120 6.14 -20.30 -0.79
CA GLY A 120 5.92 -21.35 -1.80
C GLY A 120 5.28 -20.85 -3.11
N TYR A 121 5.29 -19.50 -3.35
CA TYR A 121 4.64 -18.87 -4.51
C TYR A 121 5.34 -17.57 -4.88
N THR A 122 5.10 -17.14 -6.11
CA THR A 122 5.58 -15.87 -6.68
C THR A 122 4.42 -15.15 -7.38
N ASP A 123 4.60 -13.87 -7.69
CA ASP A 123 3.69 -13.09 -8.52
C ASP A 123 2.27 -13.00 -7.94
N VAL A 124 2.17 -12.62 -6.65
CA VAL A 124 0.91 -12.52 -5.90
C VAL A 124 0.80 -11.16 -5.24
N ASP A 125 -0.17 -10.36 -5.68
CA ASP A 125 -0.45 -9.01 -5.18
C ASP A 125 -1.64 -8.95 -4.20
N GLY A 126 -2.36 -10.07 -3.98
CA GLY A 126 -3.45 -10.16 -3.02
C GLY A 126 -3.48 -11.51 -2.30
N LEU A 127 -3.88 -11.48 -1.03
CA LEU A 127 -4.07 -12.66 -0.19
C LEU A 127 -5.47 -12.65 0.39
N ILE A 128 -6.10 -13.83 0.48
CA ILE A 128 -7.38 -14.03 1.16
C ILE A 128 -7.28 -15.24 2.09
N THR A 129 -8.01 -15.23 3.20
CA THR A 129 -8.08 -16.36 4.15
C THR A 129 -9.35 -16.33 5.00
N ASP A 130 -9.80 -17.50 5.43
CA ASP A 130 -10.81 -17.73 6.46
C ASP A 130 -10.20 -18.38 7.73
N VAL A 131 -8.86 -18.48 7.78
CA VAL A 131 -8.14 -19.12 8.89
C VAL A 131 -7.79 -18.08 9.96
N PRO A 132 -8.32 -18.20 11.20
CA PRO A 132 -7.96 -17.29 12.30
C PRO A 132 -6.47 -17.36 12.63
N GLY A 133 -5.91 -16.22 13.04
CA GLY A 133 -4.52 -16.09 13.46
C GLY A 133 -3.52 -15.89 12.31
N ILE A 134 -3.87 -16.18 11.05
CA ILE A 134 -3.02 -15.84 9.90
C ILE A 134 -3.00 -14.33 9.69
N VAL A 135 -1.80 -13.75 9.57
CA VAL A 135 -1.59 -12.31 9.36
C VAL A 135 -1.26 -12.02 7.90
N LEU A 136 -2.26 -11.61 7.12
CA LEU A 136 -2.05 -11.17 5.74
C LEU A 136 -1.20 -9.90 5.73
N SER A 137 -0.14 -9.90 4.91
CA SER A 137 0.89 -8.86 4.92
C SER A 137 1.21 -8.36 3.53
N THR A 138 1.04 -7.07 3.31
CA THR A 138 1.30 -6.38 2.04
C THR A 138 2.16 -5.13 2.29
N PHE A 139 2.97 -4.69 1.30
CA PHE A 139 4.01 -3.69 1.51
C PHE A 139 3.85 -2.51 0.55
N TYR A 140 4.21 -1.30 1.04
CA TYR A 140 3.86 -0.06 0.36
C TYR A 140 4.90 1.04 0.50
N ALA A 141 4.98 1.85 -0.55
CA ALA A 141 5.45 3.22 -0.52
C ALA A 141 4.81 3.90 -1.75
N ASP A 142 3.67 4.51 -1.54
CA ASP A 142 2.78 5.23 -2.46
C ASP A 142 1.65 4.40 -3.08
N CYS A 143 1.81 3.10 -3.39
CA CYS A 143 0.71 2.26 -3.88
C CYS A 143 -0.40 2.09 -2.84
N VAL A 144 -1.61 1.73 -3.30
CA VAL A 144 -2.83 1.70 -2.50
C VAL A 144 -3.02 0.35 -1.79
N PRO A 145 -3.11 0.32 -0.44
CA PRO A 145 -3.57 -0.84 0.32
C PRO A 145 -5.09 -0.98 0.22
N LEU A 146 -5.57 -2.21 -0.02
CA LEU A 146 -6.98 -2.55 0.04
C LEU A 146 -7.21 -3.62 1.12
N TYR A 147 -8.13 -3.35 2.04
CA TYR A 147 -8.54 -4.23 3.12
C TYR A 147 -9.96 -4.71 2.89
N PHE A 148 -10.23 -5.99 3.16
CA PHE A 148 -11.55 -6.62 3.00
C PHE A 148 -11.83 -7.48 4.22
N VAL A 149 -13.02 -7.28 4.84
CA VAL A 149 -13.51 -8.09 5.94
C VAL A 149 -14.93 -8.52 5.62
N ASP A 150 -15.15 -9.82 5.47
CA ASP A 150 -16.48 -10.42 5.33
C ASP A 150 -16.95 -10.92 6.70
N PRO A 151 -17.86 -10.21 7.38
CA PRO A 151 -18.34 -10.62 8.69
C PRO A 151 -19.30 -11.81 8.64
N VAL A 152 -19.91 -12.09 7.49
CA VAL A 152 -20.88 -13.19 7.32
C VAL A 152 -20.16 -14.53 7.25
N HIS A 153 -19.13 -14.62 6.41
CA HIS A 153 -18.36 -15.85 6.19
C HIS A 153 -17.08 -15.92 7.02
N ARG A 154 -16.81 -14.90 7.86
CA ARG A 154 -15.59 -14.78 8.67
C ARG A 154 -14.34 -14.97 7.82
N ALA A 155 -14.24 -14.22 6.72
CA ALA A 155 -13.12 -14.25 5.80
C ALA A 155 -12.53 -12.84 5.63
N ILE A 156 -11.23 -12.78 5.34
CA ILE A 156 -10.51 -11.53 5.14
C ILE A 156 -9.69 -11.55 3.85
N GLY A 157 -9.42 -10.36 3.33
CA GLY A 157 -8.55 -10.16 2.18
C GLY A 157 -7.70 -8.92 2.32
N MET A 158 -6.50 -8.96 1.76
CA MET A 158 -5.63 -7.78 1.57
C MET A 158 -5.01 -7.79 0.19
N SER A 159 -4.98 -6.63 -0.46
CA SER A 159 -4.42 -6.50 -1.80
C SER A 159 -3.62 -5.22 -1.98
N HIS A 160 -2.60 -5.30 -2.82
CA HIS A 160 -1.79 -4.19 -3.27
C HIS A 160 -2.30 -3.68 -4.61
N SER A 161 -2.69 -2.41 -4.67
CA SER A 161 -3.22 -1.77 -5.87
C SER A 161 -2.38 -0.55 -6.26
N GLY A 162 -1.29 -0.77 -7.00
CA GLY A 162 -0.61 0.29 -7.75
C GLY A 162 -1.47 0.72 -8.94
N TRP A 163 -0.99 1.66 -9.79
CA TRP A 163 -1.77 2.13 -10.93
C TRP A 163 -2.17 0.98 -11.90
N ARG A 164 -1.30 0.00 -12.13
CA ARG A 164 -1.61 -1.18 -12.96
C ARG A 164 -2.69 -2.04 -12.35
N GLY A 165 -2.60 -2.33 -11.04
CA GLY A 165 -3.61 -3.07 -10.29
C GLY A 165 -4.95 -2.33 -10.26
N THR A 166 -4.93 -1.00 -10.16
CA THR A 166 -6.15 -0.16 -10.18
C THR A 166 -6.83 -0.22 -11.55
N VAL A 167 -6.09 -0.06 -12.64
CA VAL A 167 -6.61 -0.22 -14.03
C VAL A 167 -7.17 -1.62 -14.25
N ALA A 168 -6.48 -2.65 -13.76
CA ALA A 168 -6.91 -4.05 -13.83
C ALA A 168 -7.94 -4.45 -12.76
N ARG A 169 -8.47 -3.45 -11.98
CA ARG A 169 -9.56 -3.63 -11.00
C ARG A 169 -9.24 -4.60 -9.87
N MET A 170 -8.04 -4.50 -9.28
CA MET A 170 -7.56 -5.38 -8.21
C MET A 170 -8.58 -5.56 -7.07
N GLY A 171 -9.30 -4.51 -6.67
CA GLY A 171 -10.34 -4.58 -5.64
C GLY A 171 -11.48 -5.52 -6.02
N GLU A 172 -11.99 -5.43 -7.25
CA GLU A 172 -13.03 -6.32 -7.78
C GLU A 172 -12.51 -7.77 -7.91
N VAL A 173 -11.27 -7.96 -8.39
CA VAL A 173 -10.64 -9.29 -8.51
C VAL A 173 -10.53 -9.95 -7.13
N THR A 174 -10.18 -9.19 -6.09
CA THR A 174 -10.12 -9.70 -4.70
C THR A 174 -11.50 -10.12 -4.21
N LEU A 175 -12.54 -9.29 -4.41
CA LEU A 175 -13.91 -9.63 -4.03
C LEU A 175 -14.42 -10.89 -4.75
N ARG A 176 -14.16 -11.03 -6.05
CA ARG A 176 -14.49 -12.25 -6.82
C ARG A 176 -13.73 -13.48 -6.32
N ALA A 177 -12.48 -13.33 -5.88
CA ALA A 177 -11.75 -14.42 -5.26
C ALA A 177 -12.40 -14.85 -3.94
N MET A 178 -12.80 -13.88 -3.08
CA MET A 178 -13.54 -14.16 -1.85
C MET A 178 -14.91 -14.78 -2.11
N GLU A 179 -15.65 -14.30 -3.14
CA GLU A 179 -16.92 -14.90 -3.56
C GLU A 179 -16.74 -16.37 -3.95
N ARG A 180 -15.75 -16.68 -4.78
CA ARG A 180 -15.46 -18.03 -5.25
C ARG A 180 -15.06 -18.98 -4.10
N GLU A 181 -14.23 -18.51 -3.16
CA GLU A 181 -13.64 -19.34 -2.11
C GLU A 181 -14.54 -19.48 -0.87
N TYR A 182 -15.35 -18.46 -0.56
CA TYR A 182 -16.11 -18.37 0.70
C TYR A 182 -17.60 -18.09 0.51
N GLY A 183 -18.05 -17.79 -0.73
CA GLY A 183 -19.44 -17.35 -0.97
C GLY A 183 -19.71 -15.89 -0.56
N THR A 184 -18.66 -15.09 -0.34
CA THR A 184 -18.72 -13.67 0.01
C THR A 184 -19.60 -12.89 -0.96
N LYS A 185 -20.48 -12.03 -0.45
CA LYS A 185 -21.24 -11.07 -1.25
C LYS A 185 -20.66 -9.68 -1.06
N PRO A 186 -20.33 -8.93 -2.13
CA PRO A 186 -19.70 -7.63 -2.03
C PRO A 186 -20.43 -6.64 -1.10
N GLY A 187 -21.78 -6.67 -1.06
CA GLY A 187 -22.60 -5.82 -0.18
C GLY A 187 -22.42 -6.11 1.32
N ASP A 188 -21.92 -7.29 1.69
CA ASP A 188 -21.69 -7.67 3.09
C ASP A 188 -20.26 -7.31 3.53
N VAL A 189 -19.34 -7.00 2.59
CA VAL A 189 -17.91 -6.77 2.89
C VAL A 189 -17.66 -5.37 3.40
N ILE A 190 -16.94 -5.28 4.51
CA ILE A 190 -16.40 -4.01 5.01
C ILE A 190 -15.01 -3.80 4.42
N CYS A 191 -14.83 -2.68 3.72
CA CYS A 191 -13.61 -2.38 2.98
C CYS A 191 -12.91 -1.12 3.49
N ALA A 192 -11.58 -1.07 3.30
CA ALA A 192 -10.83 0.17 3.51
C ALA A 192 -9.75 0.36 2.43
N ILE A 193 -9.58 1.61 1.97
CA ILE A 193 -8.51 2.08 1.09
C ILE A 193 -7.47 2.77 1.95
N GLY A 194 -6.23 2.24 1.97
CA GLY A 194 -5.16 2.63 2.90
C GLY A 194 -4.35 3.87 2.50
N PRO A 195 -3.52 4.39 3.43
CA PRO A 195 -2.61 5.49 3.17
C PRO A 195 -1.72 5.21 1.95
N SER A 196 -1.74 6.14 1.02
CA SER A 196 -1.03 6.03 -0.27
C SER A 196 -0.84 7.42 -0.86
N ILE A 197 -0.30 7.53 -2.06
CA ILE A 197 -0.09 8.83 -2.70
C ILE A 197 -1.41 9.49 -3.10
N CYS A 198 -1.60 10.78 -2.77
CA CYS A 198 -2.79 11.53 -3.16
C CYS A 198 -2.67 12.12 -4.57
N GLN A 199 -3.78 12.58 -5.13
CA GLN A 199 -3.85 13.19 -6.46
C GLN A 199 -2.83 14.30 -6.66
N ASP A 200 -2.71 15.28 -5.74
CA ASP A 200 -1.79 16.43 -5.90
C ASP A 200 -0.31 16.01 -5.99
N CYS A 201 0.04 14.85 -5.42
CA CYS A 201 1.41 14.33 -5.44
C CYS A 201 1.66 13.34 -6.57
N TYR A 202 0.60 12.78 -7.20
CA TYR A 202 0.76 11.71 -8.17
C TYR A 202 0.65 12.20 -9.60
N GLU A 203 1.73 12.82 -10.06
CA GLU A 203 1.90 13.19 -11.46
C GLU A 203 2.24 11.97 -12.31
N VAL A 204 1.53 11.83 -13.45
CA VAL A 204 1.70 10.73 -14.43
C VAL A 204 1.80 11.27 -15.85
N GLY A 205 2.32 10.45 -16.77
CA GLY A 205 2.38 10.73 -18.19
C GLY A 205 1.07 10.41 -18.91
N GLU A 206 1.04 10.72 -20.21
CA GLU A 206 -0.10 10.45 -21.10
C GLU A 206 -0.43 8.96 -21.19
N ASP A 207 0.58 8.09 -21.23
CA ASP A 207 0.44 6.63 -21.27
C ASP A 207 -0.39 6.06 -20.11
N VAL A 208 -0.11 6.53 -18.89
CA VAL A 208 -0.89 6.13 -17.69
C VAL A 208 -2.28 6.78 -17.75
N ALA A 209 -2.36 8.05 -18.12
CA ALA A 209 -3.65 8.75 -18.21
C ALA A 209 -4.59 8.06 -19.21
N GLU A 210 -4.09 7.62 -20.37
CA GLU A 210 -4.88 6.90 -21.37
C GLU A 210 -5.39 5.57 -20.84
N ALA A 211 -4.54 4.77 -20.16
CA ALA A 211 -4.97 3.54 -19.52
C ALA A 211 -6.12 3.75 -18.52
N PHE A 212 -6.12 4.87 -17.78
CA PHE A 212 -7.22 5.22 -16.87
C PHE A 212 -8.49 5.68 -17.61
N ARG A 213 -8.39 6.42 -18.72
CA ARG A 213 -9.56 6.77 -19.55
C ARG A 213 -10.25 5.52 -20.09
N GLU A 214 -9.48 4.57 -20.63
CA GLU A 214 -10.00 3.31 -21.12
C GLU A 214 -10.65 2.44 -20.02
N ALA A 215 -10.05 2.39 -18.82
CA ALA A 215 -10.54 1.55 -17.73
C ALA A 215 -11.75 2.16 -16.98
N PHE A 216 -11.90 3.49 -17.00
CA PHE A 216 -12.91 4.22 -16.21
C PHE A 216 -13.78 5.15 -17.06
N PRO A 217 -14.45 4.66 -18.12
CA PRO A 217 -15.26 5.49 -18.99
C PRO A 217 -16.38 6.19 -18.21
N GLY A 218 -16.49 7.52 -18.40
CA GLY A 218 -17.44 8.41 -17.72
C GLY A 218 -17.03 8.86 -16.31
N HIS A 219 -15.79 8.54 -15.87
CA HIS A 219 -15.23 9.00 -14.60
C HIS A 219 -13.87 9.70 -14.77
N GLU A 220 -13.51 10.03 -16.01
CA GLU A 220 -12.20 10.57 -16.35
C GLU A 220 -11.91 11.86 -15.57
N GLU A 221 -12.90 12.77 -15.49
CA GLU A 221 -12.77 14.06 -14.81
C GLU A 221 -12.70 13.94 -13.28
N GLU A 222 -13.25 12.85 -12.71
CA GLU A 222 -13.16 12.56 -11.27
C GLU A 222 -11.76 12.05 -10.87
N ILE A 223 -11.07 11.39 -11.80
CA ILE A 223 -9.83 10.66 -11.55
C ILE A 223 -8.60 11.44 -12.03
N LEU A 224 -8.71 12.11 -13.20
CA LEU A 224 -7.60 12.76 -13.88
C LEU A 224 -7.79 14.27 -13.94
N GLN A 225 -6.80 15.02 -13.48
CA GLN A 225 -6.72 16.46 -13.69
C GLN A 225 -5.54 16.77 -14.59
N LYS A 226 -5.82 17.49 -15.69
CA LYS A 226 -4.78 17.97 -16.59
C LYS A 226 -3.92 19.02 -15.88
N LYS A 227 -2.61 18.77 -15.81
CA LYS A 227 -1.69 19.75 -15.25
C LYS A 227 -1.44 20.87 -16.27
N SER A 228 -1.75 22.10 -15.89
CA SER A 228 -1.41 23.24 -16.73
C SER A 228 0.11 23.31 -16.89
N PRO A 229 0.64 23.62 -18.09
CA PRO A 229 2.07 23.78 -18.28
C PRO A 229 2.55 24.91 -17.36
N GLN A 230 3.39 24.58 -16.38
CA GLN A 230 4.11 25.60 -15.60
C GLN A 230 5.05 26.32 -16.59
N ARG A 231 4.96 27.64 -16.69
CA ARG A 231 6.01 28.45 -17.30
C ARG A 231 7.33 28.03 -16.64
N ALA A 232 8.28 27.60 -17.47
CA ALA A 232 9.63 27.31 -17.03
C ALA A 232 10.26 28.61 -16.51
N GLU A 233 10.18 28.86 -15.21
CA GLU A 233 11.04 29.81 -14.55
C GLU A 233 12.31 29.06 -14.16
N ASN A 234 13.36 29.39 -14.88
CA ASN A 234 14.80 29.17 -14.67
C ASN A 234 15.21 28.42 -13.40
N ALA A 235 15.68 27.18 -13.58
CA ALA A 235 16.64 26.56 -12.68
C ALA A 235 17.78 25.93 -13.51
N GLU A 236 18.67 26.76 -14.02
CA GLU A 236 20.06 26.37 -14.22
C GLU A 236 20.68 26.31 -12.82
N ASN A 237 21.09 25.09 -12.41
CA ASN A 237 22.37 24.82 -11.76
C ASN A 237 22.41 23.43 -11.10
N GLY A 238 23.45 22.70 -11.42
CA GLY A 238 24.01 21.65 -10.54
C GLY A 238 23.90 20.20 -11.00
N ARG A 239 24.50 19.86 -12.14
CA ARG A 239 24.96 18.47 -12.37
C ARG A 239 26.16 18.20 -11.48
N ASN A 240 26.09 17.17 -10.64
CA ASN A 240 27.25 16.49 -10.12
C ASN A 240 26.99 14.98 -10.08
N GLU A 241 27.79 14.28 -10.87
CA GLU A 241 27.84 12.83 -10.98
C GLU A 241 28.48 12.23 -9.74
N ARG A 242 27.88 11.19 -9.16
CA ARG A 242 28.60 10.15 -8.41
C ARG A 242 27.97 8.79 -8.68
N GLN A 243 28.74 7.91 -9.28
CA GLN A 243 28.49 6.49 -9.46
C GLN A 243 28.51 5.77 -8.10
N GLY A 244 27.55 4.86 -7.88
CA GLY A 244 27.51 3.92 -6.76
C GLY A 244 26.86 2.61 -7.20
N GLU A 245 27.45 1.51 -6.80
CA GLU A 245 27.21 0.12 -7.21
C GLU A 245 25.77 -0.36 -7.00
N ARG A 246 25.25 -1.18 -7.95
CA ARG A 246 23.85 -1.60 -8.10
C ARG A 246 23.67 -3.08 -7.77
N GLY A 247 22.63 -3.42 -7.01
CA GLY A 247 22.17 -4.79 -6.78
C GLY A 247 21.22 -5.29 -7.88
N GLN A 248 21.34 -6.57 -8.25
CA GLN A 248 20.75 -7.17 -9.47
C GLN A 248 19.20 -7.27 -9.54
N GLN A 249 18.44 -7.11 -8.45
CA GLN A 249 16.97 -7.16 -8.47
C GLN A 249 16.28 -5.83 -8.80
N ASP A 250 16.93 -4.71 -8.50
CA ASP A 250 16.46 -3.36 -8.86
C ASP A 250 16.48 -3.10 -10.38
N GLU A 251 17.28 -3.87 -11.14
CA GLU A 251 17.46 -3.68 -12.58
C GLU A 251 16.25 -4.09 -13.43
N ARG A 252 15.38 -5.01 -12.97
CA ARG A 252 14.18 -5.40 -13.72
C ARG A 252 13.07 -4.37 -13.62
N GLU A 253 12.78 -3.87 -12.42
CA GLU A 253 11.80 -2.79 -12.22
C GLU A 253 12.27 -1.48 -12.87
N GLN A 254 13.55 -1.12 -12.72
CA GLN A 254 14.13 0.09 -13.30
C GLN A 254 14.23 0.01 -14.84
N ARG A 255 14.44 -1.17 -15.45
CA ARG A 255 14.43 -1.32 -16.93
C ARG A 255 13.04 -1.13 -17.53
N VAL A 256 11.99 -1.57 -16.85
CA VAL A 256 10.60 -1.36 -17.31
C VAL A 256 10.19 0.10 -17.13
N GLU A 257 10.52 0.72 -15.99
CA GLU A 257 10.28 2.16 -15.75
C GLU A 257 11.15 3.05 -16.64
N GLY A 258 12.41 2.73 -16.87
CA GLY A 258 13.32 3.48 -17.74
C GLY A 258 12.91 3.47 -19.22
N ARG A 259 12.46 2.34 -19.78
CA ARG A 259 11.95 2.25 -21.15
C ARG A 259 10.61 2.98 -21.34
N MET A 260 9.78 3.09 -20.31
CA MET A 260 8.56 3.89 -20.34
C MET A 260 8.86 5.40 -20.23
N GLN A 261 9.86 5.79 -19.44
CA GLN A 261 10.27 7.19 -19.32
C GLN A 261 10.87 7.74 -20.62
N GLU A 262 11.59 6.93 -21.41
CA GLU A 262 12.11 7.36 -22.71
C GLU A 262 11.02 7.57 -23.78
N LYS A 263 9.93 6.80 -23.75
CA LYS A 263 8.77 7.03 -24.65
C LYS A 263 7.91 8.24 -24.27
N ASN A 264 7.94 8.65 -22.99
CA ASN A 264 7.16 9.78 -22.47
C ASN A 264 7.79 11.17 -22.76
N ALA A 265 8.99 11.22 -23.34
CA ALA A 265 9.64 12.47 -23.70
C ALA A 265 8.97 13.21 -24.87
N GLU A 266 8.05 12.57 -25.61
CA GLU A 266 7.42 13.14 -26.83
C GLU A 266 6.10 13.88 -26.61
N SER A 267 5.33 13.58 -25.54
CA SER A 267 4.09 14.34 -25.25
C SER A 267 4.22 15.13 -23.95
N GLY A 268 4.66 16.34 -23.96
CA GLY A 268 4.90 17.17 -22.76
C GLY A 268 3.72 17.33 -21.77
N GLN A 269 2.58 16.66 -21.96
CA GLN A 269 1.39 16.77 -21.13
C GLN A 269 1.50 15.84 -19.90
N LYS A 270 1.22 16.40 -18.73
CA LYS A 270 1.18 15.70 -17.44
C LYS A 270 -0.20 15.78 -16.81
N TYR A 271 -0.52 14.79 -16.00
CA TYR A 271 -1.78 14.66 -15.30
C TYR A 271 -1.56 14.39 -13.81
N GLN A 272 -2.49 14.85 -12.98
CA GLN A 272 -2.61 14.46 -11.58
C GLN A 272 -3.66 13.34 -11.47
N LEU A 273 -3.27 12.19 -10.97
CA LEU A 273 -4.10 10.98 -10.92
C LEU A 273 -4.58 10.70 -9.48
N ASP A 274 -5.89 10.60 -9.28
CA ASP A 274 -6.50 10.18 -8.01
C ASP A 274 -6.69 8.66 -7.94
N LEU A 275 -5.69 7.96 -7.38
CA LEU A 275 -5.79 6.51 -7.14
C LEU A 275 -6.82 6.17 -6.07
N TRP A 276 -7.08 7.06 -5.10
CA TRP A 276 -8.08 6.81 -4.08
C TRP A 276 -9.47 6.77 -4.68
N LYS A 277 -9.79 7.78 -5.49
CA LYS A 277 -11.07 7.84 -6.20
C LYS A 277 -11.26 6.69 -7.19
N ALA A 278 -10.22 6.32 -7.93
CA ALA A 278 -10.28 5.20 -8.86
C ALA A 278 -10.57 3.87 -8.14
N ASN A 279 -9.88 3.57 -7.03
CA ASN A 279 -10.16 2.35 -6.24
C ASN A 279 -11.54 2.40 -5.55
N GLU A 280 -11.99 3.58 -5.09
CA GLU A 280 -13.36 3.78 -4.57
C GLU A 280 -14.40 3.39 -5.63
N ILE A 281 -14.27 3.90 -6.87
CA ILE A 281 -15.16 3.56 -7.99
C ILE A 281 -15.14 2.05 -8.26
N VAL A 282 -13.97 1.41 -8.26
CA VAL A 282 -13.85 -0.04 -8.47
C VAL A 282 -14.64 -0.82 -7.42
N LEU A 283 -14.50 -0.48 -6.13
CA LEU A 283 -15.16 -1.19 -5.04
C LEU A 283 -16.68 -0.97 -5.04
N LEU A 284 -17.14 0.27 -5.24
CA LEU A 284 -18.58 0.59 -5.32
C LEU A 284 -19.24 -0.10 -6.52
N ARG A 285 -18.60 -0.09 -7.68
CA ARG A 285 -19.09 -0.81 -8.87
C ARG A 285 -19.11 -2.32 -8.70
N ALA A 286 -18.22 -2.88 -7.88
CA ALA A 286 -18.22 -4.30 -7.53
C ALA A 286 -19.32 -4.67 -6.54
N GLY A 287 -20.09 -3.69 -5.98
CA GLY A 287 -21.23 -3.90 -5.11
C GLY A 287 -20.96 -3.68 -3.63
N VAL A 288 -19.79 -3.13 -3.25
CA VAL A 288 -19.54 -2.67 -1.87
C VAL A 288 -20.45 -1.48 -1.58
N LEU A 289 -21.08 -1.48 -0.40
CA LEU A 289 -21.96 -0.38 -0.01
C LEU A 289 -21.13 0.84 0.41
N PRO A 290 -21.57 2.08 0.13
CA PRO A 290 -20.82 3.28 0.52
C PRO A 290 -20.51 3.35 2.02
N GLU A 291 -21.45 2.96 2.89
CA GLU A 291 -21.29 2.92 4.35
C GLU A 291 -20.34 1.82 4.84
N HIS A 292 -20.00 0.85 3.98
CA HIS A 292 -19.03 -0.21 4.22
C HIS A 292 -17.63 0.13 3.72
N LEU A 293 -17.41 1.33 3.19
CA LEU A 293 -16.11 1.73 2.61
C LEU A 293 -15.51 2.91 3.36
N ALA A 294 -14.31 2.72 3.90
CA ALA A 294 -13.48 3.80 4.44
C ALA A 294 -12.37 4.16 3.44
N VAL A 295 -12.29 5.43 3.05
CA VAL A 295 -11.23 5.94 2.16
C VAL A 295 -10.27 6.80 2.97
N THR A 296 -8.97 6.57 2.81
CA THR A 296 -7.91 7.32 3.53
C THR A 296 -7.96 8.82 3.23
N ASP A 297 -7.54 9.62 4.21
CA ASP A 297 -7.24 11.05 4.09
C ASP A 297 -5.74 11.35 4.27
N ILE A 298 -4.90 10.30 4.35
CA ILE A 298 -3.47 10.41 4.66
C ILE A 298 -2.63 10.05 3.42
N CYS A 299 -1.89 11.04 2.92
CA CYS A 299 -0.97 10.86 1.79
C CYS A 299 0.44 10.50 2.27
N THR A 300 1.04 9.47 1.69
CA THR A 300 2.42 9.06 1.96
C THR A 300 3.42 10.15 1.58
N CYS A 301 3.26 10.74 0.40
CA CYS A 301 4.17 11.78 -0.12
C CYS A 301 4.07 13.11 0.65
N CYS A 302 2.87 13.48 1.16
CA CYS A 302 2.71 14.67 2.00
C CYS A 302 3.27 14.49 3.42
N ASN A 303 3.53 13.24 3.83
CA ASN A 303 3.97 12.89 5.19
C ASN A 303 5.34 12.16 5.22
N PRO A 304 6.40 12.62 4.52
CA PRO A 304 7.64 11.84 4.34
C PRO A 304 8.43 11.62 5.63
N LYS A 305 8.14 12.40 6.69
CA LYS A 305 8.73 12.21 8.02
C LYS A 305 8.10 11.07 8.81
N ILE A 306 6.88 10.66 8.44
CA ILE A 306 6.08 9.66 9.17
C ILE A 306 5.83 8.42 8.30
N LEU A 307 5.80 8.58 6.98
CA LEU A 307 5.52 7.52 6.02
C LEU A 307 6.64 7.44 4.98
N PHE A 308 7.00 6.23 4.56
CA PHE A 308 7.86 6.07 3.39
C PHE A 308 7.08 6.39 2.13
N SER A 309 7.68 7.15 1.23
CA SER A 309 7.13 7.48 -0.08
C SER A 309 8.22 7.35 -1.14
N HIS A 310 7.95 6.59 -2.18
CA HIS A 310 8.84 6.44 -3.34
C HIS A 310 9.01 7.79 -4.07
N ARG A 311 7.89 8.51 -4.24
CA ARG A 311 7.84 9.81 -4.90
C ARG A 311 8.66 10.86 -4.13
N ALA A 312 8.41 11.00 -2.82
CA ALA A 312 9.06 12.01 -2.00
C ALA A 312 10.57 11.75 -1.81
N SER A 313 11.01 10.49 -1.84
CA SER A 313 12.40 10.09 -1.59
C SER A 313 13.19 9.78 -2.86
N HIS A 314 12.58 9.95 -4.05
CA HIS A 314 13.20 9.54 -5.33
C HIS A 314 13.74 8.10 -5.29
N GLY A 315 12.94 7.17 -4.73
CA GLY A 315 13.25 5.75 -4.63
C GLY A 315 14.09 5.31 -3.44
N LYS A 316 14.76 6.21 -2.72
CA LYS A 316 15.63 5.90 -1.56
C LYS A 316 14.80 5.80 -0.29
N ARG A 317 14.23 4.62 0.00
CA ARG A 317 13.25 4.44 1.09
C ARG A 317 13.14 3.00 1.56
N GLY A 318 12.60 2.82 2.76
CA GLY A 318 12.04 1.54 3.22
C GLY A 318 10.63 1.31 2.71
N ASN A 319 9.98 0.25 3.21
CA ASN A 319 8.58 -0.05 2.97
C ASN A 319 7.76 0.04 4.25
N LEU A 320 6.56 0.59 4.11
CA LEU A 320 5.45 0.46 5.07
C LEU A 320 4.77 -0.90 4.88
N GLY A 321 3.99 -1.32 5.87
CA GLY A 321 3.19 -2.53 5.78
C GLY A 321 1.72 -2.29 6.10
N GLY A 322 0.85 -2.99 5.39
CA GLY A 322 -0.54 -3.22 5.75
C GLY A 322 -0.71 -4.63 6.29
N PHE A 323 -1.43 -4.77 7.39
CA PHE A 323 -1.62 -6.05 8.08
C PHE A 323 -3.07 -6.25 8.47
N LEU A 324 -3.54 -7.48 8.28
CA LEU A 324 -4.91 -7.89 8.61
C LEU A 324 -4.89 -9.34 9.09
N CYS A 325 -5.48 -9.58 10.25
CA CYS A 325 -5.56 -10.89 10.90
C CYS A 325 -6.99 -11.15 11.37
N LEU A 326 -7.57 -12.27 11.00
CA LEU A 326 -8.83 -12.76 11.52
C LEU A 326 -8.62 -13.30 12.96
N ILE A 327 -9.54 -12.98 13.91
CA ILE A 327 -9.49 -13.44 15.30
C ILE A 327 -10.64 -14.39 15.62
#